data_ab7bbc18346f1376c4021b48b8a86647
#
_entry.id   ab7bbc18346f1376c4021b48b8a86647
#
_cell.length_a   1.000
_cell.length_b   1.000
_cell.length_c   1.000
_cell.angle_alpha   90.00
_cell.angle_beta   90.00
_cell.angle_gamma   90.00
#
_symmetry.space_group_name_H-M   'P 1'
#
loop_
_entity.id
_entity.type
_entity.pdbx_description
1 polymer ?
#
loop_
_entity_poly.entity_id
_entity_poly.type
_entity_poly.pdbx_seq_one_letter_code
_entity_poly.pdbx_strand_id
1 'polypeptide(L)'
;MAKIEIYTWQSCPFCIRAKALLEQKGVRYQEYSIDGDNAARKVMSERSDGRTSVPQIFIDDKGIGGCDDLYALEEVGDLDGLLVHRGE
;
A
#
# COMPACT_ATOMS: atom_id res chain seq x y z
N MET A 1 -12.12 -9.75 5.36
CA MET A 1 -11.57 -8.56 4.74
C MET A 1 -10.06 -8.68 4.62
N ALA A 2 -9.50 -8.18 3.55
CA ALA A 2 -8.06 -8.28 3.35
C ALA A 2 -7.31 -7.43 4.37
N LYS A 3 -6.09 -7.86 4.67
CA LYS A 3 -5.18 -7.09 5.50
C LYS A 3 -4.42 -6.13 4.59
N ILE A 4 -4.59 -4.84 4.81
CA ILE A 4 -4.02 -3.82 3.94
C ILE A 4 -3.04 -2.99 4.72
N GLU A 5 -1.81 -2.85 4.20
CA GLU A 5 -0.75 -2.08 4.83
C GLU A 5 -0.16 -1.13 3.80
N ILE A 6 0.20 0.07 4.25
CA ILE A 6 0.82 1.05 3.38
C ILE A 6 1.94 1.76 4.12
N TYR A 7 3.11 1.80 3.51
CA TYR A 7 4.24 2.56 4.02
C TYR A 7 4.25 3.92 3.35
N THR A 8 4.38 4.98 4.14
CA THR A 8 4.25 6.35 3.64
C THR A 8 5.29 7.28 4.24
N TRP A 9 5.40 8.45 3.64
CA TRP A 9 6.05 9.62 4.23
C TRP A 9 4.98 10.69 4.44
N GLN A 10 5.22 11.57 5.41
CA GLN A 10 4.25 12.58 5.78
C GLN A 10 3.95 13.55 4.64
N SER A 11 4.95 13.93 3.86
CA SER A 11 4.81 14.92 2.80
C SER A 11 4.83 14.30 1.42
N CYS A 12 4.23 13.16 1.23
CA CYS A 12 4.29 12.44 -0.03
C CYS A 12 2.95 12.55 -0.76
N PRO A 13 2.89 13.30 -1.88
CA PRO A 13 1.63 13.43 -2.63
C PRO A 13 1.10 12.09 -3.14
N PHE A 14 1.98 11.20 -3.58
CA PHE A 14 1.55 9.90 -4.06
C PHE A 14 1.00 9.03 -2.93
N CYS A 15 1.54 9.20 -1.72
CA CYS A 15 1.01 8.52 -0.54
C CYS A 15 -0.40 9.00 -0.24
N ILE A 16 -0.62 10.30 -0.34
CA ILE A 16 -1.94 10.89 -0.12
C ILE A 16 -2.94 10.34 -1.13
N ARG A 17 -2.54 10.27 -2.39
CA ARG A 17 -3.43 9.75 -3.43
C ARG A 17 -3.75 8.27 -3.22
N ALA A 18 -2.77 7.48 -2.84
CA ALA A 18 -2.99 6.06 -2.60
C ALA A 18 -3.95 5.86 -1.43
N LYS A 19 -3.75 6.61 -0.34
CA LYS A 19 -4.64 6.51 0.81
C LYS A 19 -6.06 6.96 0.46
N ALA A 20 -6.18 8.00 -0.37
CA ALA A 20 -7.49 8.49 -0.78
C ALA A 20 -8.26 7.40 -1.53
N LEU A 21 -7.59 6.64 -2.40
CA LEU A 21 -8.25 5.56 -3.12
C LEU A 21 -8.72 4.46 -2.16
N LEU A 22 -7.86 4.08 -1.21
CA LEU A 22 -8.24 3.06 -0.23
C LEU A 22 -9.42 3.53 0.62
N GLU A 23 -9.42 4.81 1.01
CA GLU A 23 -10.53 5.36 1.78
C GLU A 23 -11.81 5.42 0.97
N GLN A 24 -11.70 5.74 -0.31
CA GLN A 24 -12.85 5.73 -1.22
C GLN A 24 -13.46 4.33 -1.32
N LYS A 25 -12.62 3.30 -1.25
CA LYS A 25 -13.10 1.92 -1.27
C LYS A 25 -13.70 1.49 0.05
N GLY A 26 -13.61 2.30 1.09
CA GLY A 26 -14.22 1.99 2.38
C GLY A 26 -13.50 0.92 3.17
N VAL A 27 -12.23 0.66 2.88
CA VAL A 27 -11.48 -0.38 3.57
C VAL A 27 -10.62 0.21 4.66
N ARG A 28 -10.30 -0.60 5.66
CA ARG A 28 -9.35 -0.23 6.69
C ARG A 28 -7.96 -0.62 6.24
N TYR A 29 -6.99 0.19 6.63
CA TYR A 29 -5.59 -0.12 6.33
C TYR A 29 -4.71 0.34 7.48
N GLN A 30 -3.56 -0.31 7.59
CA GLN A 30 -2.55 0.06 8.57
C GLN A 30 -1.50 0.92 7.86
N GLU A 31 -1.30 2.12 8.35
CA GLU A 31 -0.31 3.02 7.79
C GLU A 31 0.95 3.03 8.66
N TYR A 32 2.10 2.89 8.00
CA TYR A 32 3.40 3.03 8.65
C TYR A 32 4.07 4.27 8.09
N SER A 33 4.10 5.34 8.86
CA SER A 33 4.81 6.55 8.47
C SER A 33 6.28 6.35 8.80
N ILE A 34 7.12 6.33 7.78
CA ILE A 34 8.52 5.94 7.97
C ILE A 34 9.50 7.11 7.76
N ASP A 35 9.03 8.35 7.93
CA ASP A 35 9.89 9.51 7.85
C ASP A 35 11.05 9.37 8.83
N GLY A 36 12.28 9.38 8.28
CA GLY A 36 13.48 9.32 9.13
C GLY A 36 13.69 7.99 9.83
N ASP A 37 12.90 6.97 9.53
CA ASP A 37 13.00 5.67 10.19
C ASP A 37 13.66 4.66 9.24
N ASN A 38 14.98 4.58 9.33
CA ASN A 38 15.74 3.71 8.44
C ASN A 38 15.47 2.23 8.66
N ALA A 39 15.17 1.86 9.90
CA ALA A 39 14.85 0.46 10.21
C ALA A 39 13.55 0.04 9.55
N ALA A 40 12.53 0.90 9.63
CA ALA A 40 11.26 0.61 8.99
C ALA A 40 11.39 0.58 7.47
N ARG A 41 12.21 1.48 6.92
CA ARG A 41 12.47 1.51 5.48
C ARG A 41 13.13 0.21 5.01
N LYS A 42 14.05 -0.32 5.82
CA LYS A 42 14.69 -1.58 5.49
C LYS A 42 13.69 -2.72 5.45
N VAL A 43 12.79 -2.76 6.44
CA VAL A 43 11.73 -3.77 6.45
C VAL A 43 10.86 -3.65 5.20
N MET A 44 10.47 -2.43 4.86
CA MET A 44 9.68 -2.19 3.65
C MET A 44 10.41 -2.68 2.41
N SER A 45 11.69 -2.36 2.30
CA SER A 45 12.49 -2.77 1.16
C SER A 45 12.59 -4.28 1.04
N GLU A 46 12.78 -4.96 2.16
CA GLU A 46 12.85 -6.42 2.17
C GLU A 46 11.53 -7.04 1.73
N ARG A 47 10.41 -6.45 2.15
CA ARG A 47 9.09 -6.94 1.77
C ARG A 47 8.75 -6.66 0.31
N SER A 48 9.35 -5.66 -0.29
CA SER A 48 9.00 -5.19 -1.63
C SER A 48 10.08 -5.49 -2.68
N ASP A 49 10.91 -6.48 -2.44
CA ASP A 49 11.95 -6.91 -3.38
C ASP A 49 12.96 -5.80 -3.68
N GLY A 50 13.34 -5.05 -2.65
CA GLY A 50 14.39 -4.05 -2.75
C GLY A 50 13.90 -2.66 -3.08
N ARG A 51 12.61 -2.42 -3.16
CA ARG A 51 12.09 -1.07 -3.40
C ARG A 51 12.26 -0.20 -2.17
N THR A 52 12.63 1.06 -2.38
CA THR A 52 12.83 2.01 -1.29
C THR A 52 11.95 3.24 -1.41
N SER A 53 11.15 3.34 -2.45
CA SER A 53 10.25 4.47 -2.64
C SER A 53 8.94 4.26 -1.88
N VAL A 54 8.26 5.36 -1.61
CA VAL A 54 6.94 5.34 -0.98
C VAL A 54 5.94 5.97 -1.94
N PRO A 55 4.68 5.58 -1.88
CA PRO A 55 4.13 4.56 -0.99
C PRO A 55 4.48 3.14 -1.45
N GLN A 56 4.45 2.19 -0.51
CA GLN A 56 4.50 0.77 -0.83
C GLN A 56 3.30 0.13 -0.16
N ILE A 57 2.50 -0.57 -0.93
CA ILE A 57 1.22 -1.12 -0.47
C ILE A 57 1.30 -2.63 -0.46
N PHE A 58 0.77 -3.23 0.61
CA PHE A 58 0.73 -4.69 0.75
C PHE A 58 -0.71 -5.10 1.04
N ILE A 59 -1.19 -6.10 0.32
CA ILE A 59 -2.52 -6.67 0.55
C ILE A 59 -2.31 -8.15 0.85
N ASP A 60 -2.68 -8.56 2.06
CA ASP A 60 -2.46 -9.92 2.55
C ASP A 60 -1.00 -10.33 2.39
N ASP A 61 -0.10 -9.44 2.78
CA ASP A 61 1.36 -9.62 2.75
C ASP A 61 1.94 -9.68 1.35
N LYS A 62 1.14 -9.46 0.32
CA LYS A 62 1.63 -9.44 -1.05
C LYS A 62 1.91 -8.00 -1.47
N GLY A 63 3.12 -7.74 -1.97
CA GLY A 63 3.48 -6.41 -2.42
C GLY A 63 2.75 -6.03 -3.69
N ILE A 64 2.01 -4.94 -3.61
CA ILE A 64 1.28 -4.39 -4.75
C ILE A 64 2.15 -3.40 -5.51
N GLY A 65 2.97 -2.66 -4.78
CA GLY A 65 3.80 -1.62 -5.35
C GLY A 65 3.38 -0.25 -4.85
N GLY A 66 3.53 0.76 -5.68
CA GLY A 66 3.26 2.14 -5.31
C GLY A 66 1.88 2.60 -5.75
N CYS A 67 1.73 3.93 -5.76
CA CYS A 67 0.46 4.57 -6.12
C CYS A 67 0.03 4.20 -7.55
N ASP A 68 0.97 4.24 -8.50
CA ASP A 68 0.64 3.93 -9.89
C ASP A 68 0.17 2.49 -10.03
N ASP A 69 0.81 1.57 -9.31
CA ASP A 69 0.43 0.17 -9.35
C ASP A 69 -0.97 -0.04 -8.77
N LEU A 70 -1.28 0.68 -7.69
CA LEU A 70 -2.59 0.59 -7.07
C LEU A 70 -3.68 1.07 -8.02
N TYR A 71 -3.44 2.21 -8.67
CA TYR A 71 -4.41 2.76 -9.62
C TYR A 71 -4.54 1.91 -10.87
N ALA A 72 -3.45 1.25 -11.30
CA ALA A 72 -3.52 0.33 -12.42
C ALA A 72 -4.44 -0.84 -12.11
N LEU A 73 -4.38 -1.37 -10.89
CA LEU A 73 -5.29 -2.44 -10.48
C LEU A 73 -6.74 -1.95 -10.48
N GLU A 74 -6.96 -0.72 -10.05
CA GLU A 74 -8.29 -0.14 -10.06
C GLU A 74 -8.81 -0.03 -11.50
N GLU A 75 -7.96 0.42 -12.40
CA GLU A 75 -8.35 0.64 -13.79
C GLU A 75 -8.80 -0.63 -14.48
N VAL A 76 -8.12 -1.75 -14.22
CA VAL A 76 -8.48 -3.01 -14.86
C VAL A 76 -9.52 -3.79 -14.07
N GLY A 77 -9.99 -3.24 -12.95
CA GLY A 77 -11.06 -3.85 -12.18
C GLY A 77 -10.61 -4.95 -11.23
N ASP A 78 -9.32 -5.09 -10.98
CA ASP A 78 -8.79 -6.15 -10.12
C ASP A 78 -8.71 -5.75 -8.65
N LEU A 79 -8.71 -4.44 -8.36
CA LEU A 79 -8.46 -3.98 -7.00
C LEU A 79 -9.55 -4.42 -6.04
N ASP A 80 -10.80 -4.29 -6.42
CA ASP A 80 -11.91 -4.59 -5.51
C ASP A 80 -11.84 -6.03 -5.01
N GLY A 81 -11.51 -6.97 -5.90
CA GLY A 81 -11.39 -8.36 -5.50
C GLY A 81 -10.29 -8.60 -4.48
N LEU A 82 -9.18 -7.89 -4.63
CA LEU A 82 -8.08 -8.02 -3.68
C LEU A 82 -8.45 -7.45 -2.32
N LEU A 83 -9.18 -6.34 -2.30
CA LEU A 83 -9.52 -5.66 -1.05
C LEU A 83 -10.54 -6.43 -0.22
N VAL A 84 -11.39 -7.21 -0.87
CA VAL A 84 -12.42 -7.97 -0.16
C VAL A 84 -12.05 -9.44 -0.01
N HIS A 85 -10.79 -9.77 -0.26
CA HIS A 85 -10.33 -11.14 -0.11
C HIS A 85 -10.60 -11.65 1.30
N ARG A 86 -11.05 -12.86 1.42
CA ARG A 86 -11.45 -13.43 2.70
C ARG A 86 -10.40 -14.32 3.32
N GLY A 87 -9.48 -14.81 2.56
CA GLY A 87 -8.48 -15.71 3.09
C GLY A 87 -9.03 -17.05 3.58
N GLU A 88 -10.26 -17.32 3.29
CA GLU A 88 -10.86 -18.59 3.69
C GLU A 88 -10.97 -19.52 2.53
#